data_0401877abdc2a042afd9a18e739c05f1
#
_entry.id   0401877abdc2a042afd9a18e739c05f1
#
_cell.length_a   1.000
_cell.length_b   1.000
_cell.length_c   1.000
_cell.angle_alpha   90.00
_cell.angle_beta   90.00
_cell.angle_gamma   90.00
#
_symmetry.space_group_name_H-M   'P 1'
#
loop_
_entity.id
_entity.type
_entity.pdbx_description
1 polymer ?
#
loop_
_entity_poly.entity_id
_entity_poly.type
_entity_poly.pdbx_seq_one_letter_code
_entity_poly.pdbx_strand_id
1 'polypeptide(L)'
;MAAKFLRFSYMSNNAPHRHHYVPRMVQRNFTNESGGLHFWRRGMNIGEVRITKPSNLFVEDHLYTIVDKNGARDHSIEHWFGRLETLAAPFIQQFLNIVRHGMTPIMNGTHWDLWHIYVYHAQKRTVAWHKRFLTPEDLLAVMKEIASEQQWREHIRAWETDAEDTLREMNNARIASQADPMPDKMLVEFRSRGLVIYVAPPQTSFILGDDMSGDALVSSRGGTTDARRVQFMPIAPDVAVGYCDTRGVHTDHLTAMDVRRMNEAMAKQSYLIAGRSKAQIASLSRIPYDPPDIMKGWFKSRNGALPACLP
;
A
#
# COMPACT_ATOMS: atom_id res chain seq x y z
N MET A 1 -15.26 -3.65 22.35
CA MET A 1 -15.00 -5.09 22.35
C MET A 1 -13.71 -5.30 21.54
N ALA A 2 -12.57 -5.37 22.21
CA ALA A 2 -11.29 -5.67 21.56
C ALA A 2 -11.29 -7.16 21.20
N ALA A 3 -11.20 -7.45 19.92
CA ALA A 3 -11.17 -8.81 19.40
C ALA A 3 -9.91 -9.53 19.94
N LYS A 4 -10.10 -10.51 20.80
CA LYS A 4 -9.11 -11.54 21.09
C LYS A 4 -8.87 -12.32 19.79
N PHE A 5 -7.95 -11.90 18.95
CA PHE A 5 -7.50 -12.70 17.84
C PHE A 5 -6.55 -13.78 18.34
N LEU A 6 -7.06 -14.98 18.27
CA LEU A 6 -6.47 -16.25 18.64
C LEU A 6 -5.07 -16.44 18.03
N ARG A 7 -4.08 -16.72 18.87
CA ARG A 7 -2.83 -17.34 18.45
C ARG A 7 -3.15 -18.78 18.02
N PHE A 8 -3.13 -19.05 16.74
CA PHE A 8 -3.11 -20.41 16.23
C PHE A 8 -1.76 -20.67 15.60
N SER A 9 -1.01 -21.57 16.22
CA SER A 9 0.16 -22.18 15.62
C SER A 9 -0.33 -23.18 14.56
N TYR A 10 -0.15 -22.83 13.29
CA TYR A 10 -0.35 -23.74 12.17
C TYR A 10 0.99 -23.97 11.50
N MET A 11 1.65 -25.05 11.87
CA MET A 11 2.79 -25.55 11.11
C MET A 11 2.23 -26.30 9.89
N SER A 12 2.13 -25.61 8.76
CA SER A 12 1.85 -26.22 7.46
C SER A 12 3.15 -26.31 6.67
N ASN A 13 3.61 -27.53 6.38
CA ASN A 13 4.77 -27.78 5.53
C ASN A 13 4.60 -27.30 4.07
N ASN A 14 3.42 -26.84 3.66
CA ASN A 14 3.08 -26.34 2.32
C ASN A 14 2.68 -24.87 2.31
N ALA A 15 3.17 -24.07 3.24
CA ALA A 15 2.85 -22.64 3.24
C ALA A 15 3.50 -21.93 2.03
N PRO A 16 2.78 -20.99 1.40
CA PRO A 16 3.29 -20.26 0.25
C PRO A 16 4.54 -19.46 0.67
N HIS A 17 5.65 -19.67 -0.04
CA HIS A 17 6.88 -18.89 0.16
C HIS A 17 6.85 -17.56 -0.59
N ARG A 18 5.96 -17.40 -1.57
CA ARG A 18 5.82 -16.19 -2.40
C ARG A 18 4.70 -15.31 -1.88
N HIS A 19 5.08 -14.21 -1.28
CA HIS A 19 4.16 -13.27 -0.62
C HIS A 19 3.88 -12.07 -1.51
N HIS A 20 2.58 -11.80 -1.74
CA HIS A 20 2.18 -10.64 -2.54
C HIS A 20 2.06 -9.41 -1.66
N TYR A 21 2.83 -8.36 -1.97
CA TYR A 21 2.73 -7.07 -1.26
C TYR A 21 1.69 -6.12 -1.86
N VAL A 22 1.27 -6.31 -3.11
CA VAL A 22 0.02 -5.77 -3.64
C VAL A 22 -1.00 -6.90 -3.71
N PRO A 23 -2.17 -6.81 -3.04
CA PRO A 23 -3.13 -7.89 -2.97
C PRO A 23 -3.55 -8.41 -4.35
N ARG A 24 -3.53 -9.73 -4.52
CA ARG A 24 -3.91 -10.35 -5.80
C ARG A 24 -5.32 -10.00 -6.24
N MET A 25 -6.25 -9.80 -5.30
CA MET A 25 -7.61 -9.40 -5.61
C MET A 25 -7.66 -8.02 -6.29
N VAL A 26 -6.80 -7.07 -5.87
CA VAL A 26 -6.68 -5.77 -6.52
C VAL A 26 -6.02 -5.92 -7.88
N GLN A 27 -4.91 -6.66 -7.97
CA GLN A 27 -4.20 -6.90 -9.24
C GLN A 27 -5.13 -7.45 -10.34
N ARG A 28 -6.06 -8.36 -9.97
CA ARG A 28 -7.03 -8.95 -10.90
C ARG A 28 -7.95 -7.92 -11.53
N ASN A 29 -8.27 -6.83 -10.84
CA ASN A 29 -9.08 -5.75 -11.39
C ASN A 29 -8.38 -5.01 -12.55
N PHE A 30 -7.03 -5.03 -12.58
CA PHE A 30 -6.20 -4.33 -13.56
C PHE A 30 -5.72 -5.21 -14.72
N THR A 31 -6.13 -6.46 -14.79
CA THR A 31 -5.78 -7.33 -15.92
C THR A 31 -6.41 -6.86 -17.22
N ASN A 32 -5.74 -7.14 -18.32
CA ASN A 32 -6.29 -7.00 -19.64
C ASN A 32 -7.25 -8.17 -19.97
N GLU A 33 -7.80 -8.21 -21.17
CA GLU A 33 -8.74 -9.24 -21.63
C GLU A 33 -8.15 -10.66 -21.61
N SER A 34 -6.85 -10.79 -21.76
CA SER A 34 -6.14 -12.09 -21.64
C SER A 34 -5.79 -12.50 -20.20
N GLY A 35 -6.24 -11.73 -19.20
CA GLY A 35 -5.95 -11.99 -17.79
C GLY A 35 -4.52 -11.65 -17.36
N GLY A 36 -3.76 -10.92 -18.19
CA GLY A 36 -2.41 -10.47 -17.92
C GLY A 36 -2.33 -9.01 -17.46
N LEU A 37 -1.21 -8.68 -16.83
CA LEU A 37 -0.82 -7.31 -16.47
C LEU A 37 0.38 -6.91 -17.32
N HIS A 38 0.28 -5.80 -18.03
CA HIS A 38 1.45 -5.15 -18.61
C HIS A 38 2.22 -4.46 -17.50
N PHE A 39 3.53 -4.65 -17.45
CA PHE A 39 4.36 -4.06 -16.41
C PHE A 39 5.70 -3.56 -16.95
N TRP A 40 6.25 -2.63 -16.22
CA TRP A 40 7.61 -2.15 -16.34
C TRP A 40 8.21 -1.93 -14.95
N ARG A 41 9.49 -2.20 -14.79
CA ARG A 41 10.23 -1.95 -13.55
C ARG A 41 11.52 -1.20 -13.84
N ARG A 42 11.99 -0.45 -12.85
CA ARG A 42 13.31 0.21 -12.95
C ARG A 42 14.40 -0.81 -13.27
N GLY A 43 15.33 -0.41 -14.14
CA GLY A 43 16.37 -1.31 -14.67
C GLY A 43 16.01 -2.00 -15.99
N MET A 44 14.74 -1.99 -16.42
CA MET A 44 14.36 -2.34 -17.80
C MET A 44 14.57 -1.13 -18.72
N ASN A 45 14.76 -1.38 -20.03
CA ASN A 45 14.81 -0.29 -21.01
C ASN A 45 13.51 0.51 -21.02
N ILE A 46 13.60 1.81 -21.23
CA ILE A 46 12.43 2.69 -21.35
C ILE A 46 11.57 2.20 -22.51
N GLY A 47 10.26 2.01 -22.28
CA GLY A 47 9.30 1.50 -23.26
C GLY A 47 9.30 -0.02 -23.42
N GLU A 48 10.23 -0.76 -22.83
CA GLU A 48 10.22 -2.23 -22.79
C GLU A 48 9.17 -2.72 -21.81
N VAL A 49 7.97 -3.00 -22.29
CA VAL A 49 6.86 -3.47 -21.46
C VAL A 49 6.68 -4.97 -21.64
N ARG A 50 6.69 -5.69 -20.53
CA ARG A 50 6.41 -7.13 -20.46
C ARG A 50 4.99 -7.38 -19.97
N ILE A 51 4.51 -8.61 -20.13
CA ILE A 51 3.21 -9.05 -19.62
C ILE A 51 3.39 -10.27 -18.73
N THR A 52 2.62 -10.34 -17.64
CA THR A 52 2.61 -11.48 -16.74
C THR A 52 1.26 -11.64 -16.04
N LYS A 53 1.06 -12.77 -15.38
CA LYS A 53 -0.14 -13.01 -14.56
C LYS A 53 -0.02 -12.35 -13.19
N PRO A 54 -1.13 -11.97 -12.51
CA PRO A 54 -1.10 -11.44 -11.15
C PRO A 54 -0.36 -12.32 -10.13
N SER A 55 -0.28 -13.63 -10.37
CA SER A 55 0.48 -14.55 -9.50
C SER A 55 1.99 -14.33 -9.51
N ASN A 56 2.52 -13.63 -10.50
CA ASN A 56 3.96 -13.45 -10.70
C ASN A 56 4.41 -11.98 -10.58
N LEU A 57 3.50 -11.10 -10.19
CA LEU A 57 3.80 -9.68 -10.07
C LEU A 57 3.54 -9.18 -8.65
N PHE A 58 4.27 -8.17 -8.21
CA PHE A 58 4.18 -7.64 -6.86
C PHE A 58 4.33 -8.71 -5.78
N VAL A 59 5.31 -9.59 -5.98
CA VAL A 59 5.59 -10.73 -5.14
C VAL A 59 7.05 -10.75 -4.74
N GLU A 60 7.33 -11.13 -3.48
CA GLU A 60 8.67 -11.34 -2.95
C GLU A 60 8.69 -12.60 -2.09
N ASP A 61 9.79 -13.36 -2.17
CA ASP A 61 9.92 -14.60 -1.43
C ASP A 61 10.14 -14.29 0.06
N HIS A 62 9.39 -14.99 0.91
CA HIS A 62 9.50 -14.92 2.37
C HIS A 62 9.32 -13.53 3.00
N LEU A 63 8.70 -12.56 2.31
CA LEU A 63 8.54 -11.18 2.79
C LEU A 63 7.94 -11.07 4.20
N TYR A 64 7.02 -11.98 4.55
CA TYR A 64 6.31 -12.02 5.84
C TYR A 64 6.59 -13.29 6.63
N THR A 65 7.67 -14.01 6.33
CA THR A 65 8.04 -15.23 7.04
C THR A 65 8.87 -14.88 8.27
N ILE A 66 8.40 -15.25 9.44
CA ILE A 66 9.16 -15.19 10.68
C ILE A 66 10.02 -16.45 10.77
N VAL A 67 11.29 -16.30 11.14
CA VAL A 67 12.24 -17.41 11.26
C VAL A 67 12.76 -17.46 12.68
N ASP A 68 12.57 -18.61 13.35
CA ASP A 68 13.10 -18.80 14.69
C ASP A 68 14.61 -19.10 14.70
N LYS A 69 15.19 -19.20 15.89
CA LYS A 69 16.62 -19.52 16.08
C LYS A 69 17.05 -20.89 15.57
N ASN A 70 16.11 -21.80 15.32
CA ASN A 70 16.35 -23.13 14.78
C ASN A 70 16.10 -23.21 13.27
N GLY A 71 15.76 -22.06 12.65
CA GLY A 71 15.42 -21.98 11.22
C GLY A 71 13.99 -22.42 10.89
N ALA A 72 13.14 -22.69 11.91
CA ALA A 72 11.74 -23.00 11.65
C ALA A 72 10.99 -21.72 11.19
N ARG A 73 10.10 -21.91 10.22
CA ARG A 73 9.40 -20.81 9.53
C ARG A 73 7.96 -20.72 9.99
N ASP A 74 7.54 -19.51 10.39
CA ASP A 74 6.16 -19.18 10.72
C ASP A 74 5.59 -18.25 9.63
N HIS A 75 4.49 -18.68 9.02
CA HIS A 75 3.76 -17.97 7.96
C HIS A 75 2.45 -17.34 8.47
N SER A 76 2.28 -17.19 9.77
CA SER A 76 1.06 -16.67 10.41
C SER A 76 0.65 -15.29 9.88
N ILE A 77 1.62 -14.43 9.55
CA ILE A 77 1.38 -13.10 9.00
C ILE A 77 0.77 -13.17 7.60
N GLU A 78 1.27 -14.04 6.71
CA GLU A 78 0.67 -14.23 5.38
C GLU A 78 -0.76 -14.81 5.48
N HIS A 79 -0.98 -15.76 6.38
CA HIS A 79 -2.33 -16.27 6.65
C HIS A 79 -3.26 -15.17 7.18
N TRP A 80 -2.74 -14.26 8.00
CA TRP A 80 -3.50 -13.13 8.51
C TRP A 80 -3.91 -12.19 7.37
N PHE A 81 -2.98 -11.83 6.47
CA PHE A 81 -3.28 -11.06 5.27
C PHE A 81 -4.30 -11.76 4.37
N GLY A 82 -4.16 -13.07 4.17
CA GLY A 82 -5.12 -13.86 3.39
C GLY A 82 -6.55 -13.78 3.94
N ARG A 83 -6.72 -13.80 5.27
CA ARG A 83 -8.03 -13.60 5.92
C ARG A 83 -8.58 -12.19 5.71
N LEU A 84 -7.74 -11.17 5.86
CA LEU A 84 -8.13 -9.79 5.59
C LEU A 84 -8.60 -9.60 4.13
N GLU A 85 -7.85 -10.16 3.17
CA GLU A 85 -8.23 -10.15 1.76
C GLU A 85 -9.54 -10.89 1.49
N THR A 86 -9.77 -12.02 2.15
CA THR A 86 -11.01 -12.79 2.03
C THR A 86 -12.24 -11.98 2.46
N LEU A 87 -12.09 -11.15 3.49
CA LEU A 87 -13.16 -10.24 3.95
C LEU A 87 -13.30 -9.02 3.05
N ALA A 88 -12.19 -8.43 2.62
CA ALA A 88 -12.19 -7.19 1.84
C ALA A 88 -12.58 -7.40 0.37
N ALA A 89 -12.27 -8.55 -0.24
CA ALA A 89 -12.51 -8.78 -1.66
C ALA A 89 -14.00 -8.66 -2.06
N PRO A 90 -14.96 -9.32 -1.42
CA PRO A 90 -16.38 -9.19 -1.78
C PRO A 90 -16.89 -7.77 -1.53
N PHE A 91 -16.45 -7.12 -0.46
CA PHE A 91 -16.80 -5.75 -0.16
C PHE A 91 -16.31 -4.79 -1.28
N ILE A 92 -15.03 -4.89 -1.70
CA ILE A 92 -14.48 -4.05 -2.77
C ILE A 92 -15.20 -4.32 -4.11
N GLN A 93 -15.53 -5.57 -4.43
CA GLN A 93 -16.26 -5.88 -5.66
C GLN A 93 -17.66 -5.29 -5.66
N GLN A 94 -18.37 -5.38 -4.54
CA GLN A 94 -19.69 -4.76 -4.39
C GLN A 94 -19.60 -3.23 -4.50
N PHE A 95 -18.60 -2.63 -3.84
CA PHE A 95 -18.34 -1.21 -3.91
C PHE A 95 -18.09 -0.75 -5.35
N LEU A 96 -17.20 -1.41 -6.10
CA LEU A 96 -16.92 -1.13 -7.50
C LEU A 96 -18.18 -1.28 -8.38
N ASN A 97 -18.99 -2.30 -8.13
CA ASN A 97 -20.23 -2.50 -8.88
C ASN A 97 -21.20 -1.33 -8.69
N ILE A 98 -21.39 -0.85 -7.46
CA ILE A 98 -22.24 0.31 -7.16
C ILE A 98 -21.73 1.57 -7.89
N VAL A 99 -20.44 1.84 -7.82
CA VAL A 99 -19.80 3.00 -8.48
C VAL A 99 -19.97 2.94 -9.99
N ARG A 100 -19.79 1.77 -10.61
CA ARG A 100 -19.93 1.56 -12.06
C ARG A 100 -21.36 1.73 -12.56
N HIS A 101 -22.36 1.60 -11.67
CA HIS A 101 -23.76 1.93 -11.97
C HIS A 101 -24.08 3.43 -11.72
N GLY A 102 -23.07 4.27 -11.49
CA GLY A 102 -23.26 5.70 -11.25
C GLY A 102 -23.82 6.05 -9.87
N MET A 103 -23.82 5.09 -8.94
CA MET A 103 -24.34 5.29 -7.59
C MET A 103 -23.20 5.52 -6.59
N THR A 104 -23.49 6.27 -5.52
CA THR A 104 -22.56 6.42 -4.40
C THR A 104 -22.82 5.31 -3.38
N PRO A 105 -21.79 4.51 -3.01
CA PRO A 105 -21.94 3.46 -2.01
C PRO A 105 -22.33 4.01 -0.64
N ILE A 106 -23.32 3.36 0.00
CA ILE A 106 -23.70 3.64 1.38
C ILE A 106 -22.89 2.71 2.28
N MET A 107 -22.11 3.31 3.19
CA MET A 107 -21.24 2.57 4.11
C MET A 107 -21.79 2.64 5.53
N ASN A 108 -22.07 1.49 6.13
CA ASN A 108 -22.38 1.36 7.56
C ASN A 108 -21.08 1.29 8.39
N GLY A 109 -21.19 1.27 9.72
CA GLY A 109 -20.05 1.26 10.62
C GLY A 109 -19.09 0.09 10.39
N THR A 110 -19.61 -1.12 10.09
CA THR A 110 -18.78 -2.30 9.80
C THR A 110 -18.03 -2.15 8.47
N HIS A 111 -18.65 -1.56 7.45
CA HIS A 111 -17.99 -1.26 6.17
C HIS A 111 -16.87 -0.25 6.34
N TRP A 112 -17.07 0.79 7.14
CA TRP A 112 -16.05 1.79 7.45
C TRP A 112 -14.87 1.16 8.19
N ASP A 113 -15.12 0.37 9.23
CA ASP A 113 -14.06 -0.28 10.00
C ASP A 113 -13.25 -1.26 9.13
N LEU A 114 -13.91 -2.09 8.30
CA LEU A 114 -13.23 -2.97 7.36
C LEU A 114 -12.39 -2.20 6.36
N TRP A 115 -12.90 -1.08 5.82
CA TRP A 115 -12.19 -0.23 4.88
C TRP A 115 -10.93 0.37 5.51
N HIS A 116 -11.04 0.96 6.70
CA HIS A 116 -9.91 1.57 7.39
C HIS A 116 -8.82 0.54 7.72
N ILE A 117 -9.22 -0.63 8.23
CA ILE A 117 -8.29 -1.72 8.53
C ILE A 117 -7.61 -2.20 7.25
N TYR A 118 -8.38 -2.39 6.17
CA TYR A 118 -7.82 -2.82 4.89
C TYR A 118 -6.79 -1.82 4.34
N VAL A 119 -7.12 -0.53 4.28
CA VAL A 119 -6.21 0.51 3.78
C VAL A 119 -4.94 0.62 4.63
N TYR A 120 -5.08 0.59 5.95
CA TYR A 120 -3.96 0.64 6.88
C TYR A 120 -2.96 -0.51 6.64
N HIS A 121 -3.47 -1.73 6.53
CA HIS A 121 -2.60 -2.89 6.33
C HIS A 121 -2.10 -3.02 4.89
N ALA A 122 -2.88 -2.61 3.90
CA ALA A 122 -2.43 -2.58 2.51
C ALA A 122 -1.18 -1.71 2.32
N GLN A 123 -1.08 -0.61 3.06
CA GLN A 123 0.10 0.27 3.02
C GLN A 123 1.29 -0.30 3.79
N LYS A 124 1.08 -0.87 4.96
CA LYS A 124 2.15 -1.52 5.75
C LYS A 124 2.78 -2.72 5.03
N ARG A 125 2.06 -3.30 4.09
CA ARG A 125 2.42 -4.51 3.38
C ARG A 125 3.44 -4.29 2.25
N THR A 126 3.61 -3.07 1.78
CA THR A 126 4.46 -2.79 0.62
C THR A 126 5.95 -2.99 0.90
N VAL A 127 6.71 -3.37 -0.14
CA VAL A 127 8.18 -3.48 -0.07
C VAL A 127 8.80 -2.14 0.32
N ALA A 128 8.22 -1.03 -0.16
CA ALA A 128 8.64 0.30 0.22
C ALA A 128 8.54 0.53 1.74
N TRP A 129 7.48 0.04 2.39
CA TRP A 129 7.37 0.05 3.84
C TRP A 129 8.46 -0.79 4.51
N HIS A 130 8.73 -2.00 4.00
CA HIS A 130 9.79 -2.87 4.54
C HIS A 130 11.18 -2.28 4.39
N LYS A 131 11.48 -1.64 3.26
CA LYS A 131 12.77 -0.94 3.02
C LYS A 131 12.90 0.39 3.78
N ARG A 132 11.81 0.89 4.35
CA ARG A 132 11.82 2.07 5.23
C ARG A 132 12.39 1.78 6.62
N PHE A 133 12.50 0.52 6.99
CA PHE A 133 13.13 0.15 8.23
C PHE A 133 14.63 -0.02 8.01
N LEU A 134 15.36 0.51 8.95
CA LEU A 134 16.80 0.61 9.02
C LEU A 134 17.47 -0.68 8.57
N THR A 135 18.50 -0.56 7.76
CA THR A 135 19.47 -1.64 7.60
C THR A 135 20.15 -1.90 8.94
N PRO A 136 20.86 -3.02 9.12
CA PRO A 136 21.67 -3.25 10.31
C PRO A 136 22.60 -2.07 10.63
N GLU A 137 23.18 -1.46 9.60
CA GLU A 137 24.07 -0.32 9.69
C GLU A 137 23.33 0.95 10.12
N ASP A 138 22.13 1.21 9.54
CA ASP A 138 21.28 2.34 9.92
C ASP A 138 20.83 2.22 11.38
N LEU A 139 20.50 1.00 11.82
CA LEU A 139 20.10 0.76 13.19
C LEU A 139 21.26 0.99 14.16
N LEU A 140 22.45 0.47 13.83
CA LEU A 140 23.68 0.75 14.59
C LEU A 140 23.94 2.25 14.72
N ALA A 141 23.75 3.00 13.62
CA ALA A 141 23.88 4.45 13.63
C ALA A 141 22.87 5.13 14.55
N VAL A 142 21.59 4.72 14.50
CA VAL A 142 20.54 5.27 15.37
C VAL A 142 20.79 4.89 16.84
N MET A 143 21.16 3.65 17.12
CA MET A 143 21.51 3.23 18.50
C MET A 143 22.68 4.03 19.04
N LYS A 144 23.68 4.31 18.22
CA LYS A 144 24.85 5.13 18.59
C LYS A 144 24.48 6.58 18.89
N GLU A 145 23.47 7.11 18.22
CA GLU A 145 23.02 8.49 18.41
C GLU A 145 22.17 8.65 19.69
N ILE A 146 21.36 7.64 20.05
CA ILE A 146 20.41 7.73 21.16
C ILE A 146 20.90 7.10 22.47
N ALA A 147 21.89 6.22 22.43
CA ALA A 147 22.43 5.56 23.63
C ALA A 147 23.49 6.41 24.30
N SER A 148 23.48 6.42 25.66
CA SER A 148 24.64 6.93 26.41
C SER A 148 25.88 6.10 26.09
N GLU A 149 27.08 6.66 26.32
CA GLU A 149 28.34 5.98 26.02
C GLU A 149 28.47 4.63 26.74
N GLN A 150 27.96 4.52 27.96
CA GLN A 150 27.94 3.26 28.71
C GLN A 150 26.98 2.24 28.11
N GLN A 151 25.73 2.64 27.82
CA GLN A 151 24.72 1.79 27.16
C GLN A 151 25.20 1.35 25.78
N TRP A 152 25.86 2.24 25.04
CA TRP A 152 26.43 1.93 23.75
C TRP A 152 27.50 0.83 23.81
N ARG A 153 28.42 0.89 24.79
CA ARG A 153 29.45 -0.14 24.97
C ARG A 153 28.85 -1.51 25.36
N GLU A 154 27.81 -1.51 26.16
CA GLU A 154 27.09 -2.75 26.54
C GLU A 154 26.32 -3.34 25.34
N HIS A 155 25.65 -2.50 24.55
CA HIS A 155 24.93 -2.94 23.36
C HIS A 155 25.86 -3.37 22.23
N ILE A 156 26.98 -2.72 22.01
CA ILE A 156 27.99 -3.17 21.04
C ILE A 156 28.53 -4.55 21.41
N ARG A 157 28.86 -4.79 22.68
CA ARG A 157 29.34 -6.12 23.09
C ARG A 157 28.29 -7.21 22.87
N ALA A 158 27.04 -6.95 23.19
CA ALA A 158 25.93 -7.85 22.89
C ALA A 158 25.75 -8.06 21.37
N TRP A 159 25.86 -6.99 20.60
CA TRP A 159 25.79 -7.03 19.15
C TRP A 159 26.95 -7.81 18.51
N GLU A 160 28.18 -7.59 18.97
CA GLU A 160 29.36 -8.32 18.47
C GLU A 160 29.31 -9.82 18.83
N THR A 161 28.66 -10.18 19.94
CA THR A 161 28.56 -11.57 20.40
C THR A 161 27.39 -12.32 19.74
N ASP A 162 26.31 -11.61 19.37
CA ASP A 162 25.04 -12.23 18.96
C ASP A 162 24.32 -11.45 17.85
N ALA A 163 25.12 -10.82 16.96
CA ALA A 163 24.59 -9.92 15.92
C ALA A 163 23.53 -10.59 15.01
N GLU A 164 23.75 -11.86 14.61
CA GLU A 164 22.82 -12.57 13.75
C GLU A 164 21.49 -12.85 14.47
N ASP A 165 21.51 -13.23 15.72
CA ASP A 165 20.31 -13.49 16.52
C ASP A 165 19.54 -12.22 16.78
N THR A 166 20.23 -11.14 17.14
CA THR A 166 19.63 -9.83 17.34
C THR A 166 18.97 -9.32 16.05
N LEU A 167 19.64 -9.40 14.91
CA LEU A 167 19.08 -9.02 13.60
C LEU A 167 17.87 -9.86 13.24
N ARG A 168 17.93 -11.17 13.50
CA ARG A 168 16.79 -12.05 13.26
C ARG A 168 15.58 -11.66 14.11
N GLU A 169 15.77 -11.44 15.40
CA GLU A 169 14.70 -11.02 16.32
C GLU A 169 14.09 -9.68 15.91
N MET A 170 14.92 -8.72 15.52
CA MET A 170 14.44 -7.42 15.04
C MET A 170 13.65 -7.53 13.73
N ASN A 171 14.14 -8.33 12.78
CA ASN A 171 13.41 -8.60 11.54
C ASN A 171 12.08 -9.32 11.83
N ASN A 172 12.09 -10.29 12.72
CA ASN A 172 10.88 -10.99 13.15
C ASN A 172 9.89 -10.07 13.83
N ALA A 173 10.33 -9.19 14.73
CA ALA A 173 9.49 -8.19 15.38
C ALA A 173 8.87 -7.23 14.36
N ARG A 174 9.65 -6.78 13.38
CA ARG A 174 9.18 -5.94 12.28
C ARG A 174 8.13 -6.64 11.43
N ILE A 175 8.35 -7.91 11.07
CA ILE A 175 7.39 -8.72 10.32
C ILE A 175 6.12 -8.92 11.15
N ALA A 176 6.25 -9.29 12.42
CA ALA A 176 5.12 -9.47 13.33
C ALA A 176 4.27 -8.20 13.46
N SER A 177 4.90 -7.04 13.50
CA SER A 177 4.21 -5.74 13.59
C SER A 177 3.30 -5.42 12.38
N GLN A 178 3.45 -6.14 11.26
CA GLN A 178 2.55 -5.97 10.11
C GLN A 178 1.10 -6.34 10.44
N ALA A 179 0.89 -7.32 11.32
CA ALA A 179 -0.43 -7.74 11.77
C ALA A 179 -0.93 -7.00 13.02
N ASP A 180 -0.13 -6.08 13.56
CA ASP A 180 -0.57 -5.27 14.70
C ASP A 180 -1.82 -4.47 14.34
N PRO A 181 -2.81 -4.42 15.23
CA PRO A 181 -4.01 -3.66 14.99
C PRO A 181 -3.69 -2.18 14.75
N MET A 182 -4.55 -1.52 14.00
CA MET A 182 -4.47 -0.08 13.85
C MET A 182 -4.55 0.58 15.24
N PRO A 183 -3.62 1.49 15.58
CA PRO A 183 -3.68 2.20 16.84
C PRO A 183 -5.00 2.96 17.02
N ASP A 184 -5.59 2.95 18.22
CA ASP A 184 -6.89 3.58 18.50
C ASP A 184 -6.92 5.05 18.08
N LYS A 185 -5.83 5.79 18.31
CA LYS A 185 -5.72 7.19 17.89
C LYS A 185 -5.87 7.35 16.37
N MET A 186 -5.27 6.45 15.60
CA MET A 186 -5.41 6.46 14.14
C MET A 186 -6.81 6.06 13.71
N LEU A 187 -7.40 5.06 14.34
CA LEU A 187 -8.77 4.64 14.03
C LEU A 187 -9.77 5.78 14.28
N VAL A 188 -9.61 6.53 15.37
CA VAL A 188 -10.43 7.73 15.65
C VAL A 188 -10.23 8.78 14.56
N GLU A 189 -9.00 9.03 14.14
CA GLU A 189 -8.70 9.97 13.06
C GLU A 189 -9.33 9.53 11.73
N PHE A 190 -9.17 8.27 11.34
CA PHE A 190 -9.79 7.73 10.13
C PHE A 190 -11.31 7.81 10.15
N ARG A 191 -11.94 7.49 11.28
CA ARG A 191 -13.40 7.58 11.44
C ARG A 191 -13.95 9.02 11.39
N SER A 192 -13.10 10.02 11.58
CA SER A 192 -13.49 11.44 11.43
C SER A 192 -13.49 11.91 9.98
N ARG A 193 -12.87 11.14 9.06
CA ARG A 193 -12.72 11.49 7.65
C ARG A 193 -13.81 10.90 6.78
N GLY A 194 -13.99 11.48 5.59
CA GLY A 194 -14.79 10.92 4.51
C GLY A 194 -13.93 10.20 3.48
N LEU A 195 -14.60 9.54 2.55
CA LEU A 195 -14.01 8.82 1.42
C LEU A 195 -14.34 9.54 0.12
N VAL A 196 -13.33 9.77 -0.71
CA VAL A 196 -13.52 10.24 -2.09
C VAL A 196 -13.31 9.08 -3.03
N ILE A 197 -14.25 8.91 -3.95
CA ILE A 197 -14.17 7.98 -5.07
C ILE A 197 -13.78 8.79 -6.31
N TYR A 198 -12.60 8.54 -6.83
CA TYR A 198 -12.12 9.12 -8.07
C TYR A 198 -12.50 8.19 -9.22
N VAL A 199 -13.35 8.69 -10.13
CA VAL A 199 -13.82 7.93 -11.29
C VAL A 199 -13.09 8.42 -12.54
N ALA A 200 -12.39 7.52 -13.20
CA ALA A 200 -11.70 7.79 -14.45
C ALA A 200 -12.71 7.91 -15.61
N PRO A 201 -12.54 8.87 -16.52
CA PRO A 201 -13.38 8.95 -17.71
C PRO A 201 -13.14 7.76 -18.66
N PRO A 202 -14.09 7.44 -19.55
CA PRO A 202 -13.92 6.39 -20.55
C PRO A 202 -12.59 6.53 -21.32
N GLN A 203 -12.00 5.40 -21.70
CA GLN A 203 -10.73 5.29 -22.44
C GLN A 203 -9.48 5.70 -21.64
N THR A 204 -9.63 6.06 -20.37
CA THR A 204 -8.49 6.24 -19.46
C THR A 204 -8.45 5.14 -18.42
N SER A 205 -7.31 4.95 -17.75
CA SER A 205 -7.22 3.99 -16.68
C SER A 205 -6.15 4.40 -15.67
N PHE A 206 -6.40 4.10 -14.40
CA PHE A 206 -5.37 4.09 -13.37
C PHE A 206 -4.39 2.93 -13.59
N ILE A 207 -3.23 3.04 -12.95
CA ILE A 207 -2.22 1.98 -12.87
C ILE A 207 -2.01 1.55 -11.42
N LEU A 208 -1.35 0.41 -11.24
CA LEU A 208 -0.79 -0.03 -9.96
C LEU A 208 0.69 0.34 -9.87
N GLY A 209 1.12 0.69 -8.67
CA GLY A 209 2.52 0.79 -8.27
C GLY A 209 2.84 -0.23 -7.18
N ASP A 210 4.10 -0.43 -6.89
CA ASP A 210 4.58 -1.22 -5.74
C ASP A 210 4.36 -0.52 -4.39
N ASP A 211 4.14 0.79 -4.39
CA ASP A 211 3.42 1.50 -3.33
C ASP A 211 1.96 1.65 -3.78
N MET A 212 1.03 1.10 -2.99
CA MET A 212 -0.39 1.05 -3.38
C MET A 212 -1.06 2.42 -3.42
N SER A 213 -0.43 3.45 -2.87
CA SER A 213 -1.01 4.80 -2.77
C SER A 213 -0.13 5.82 -3.47
N GLY A 214 -0.72 6.93 -3.92
CA GLY A 214 -0.04 8.05 -4.54
C GLY A 214 -0.53 9.38 -4.03
N ASP A 215 0.22 10.42 -4.36
CA ASP A 215 -0.06 11.81 -4.02
C ASP A 215 0.11 12.66 -5.28
N ALA A 216 -0.95 13.31 -5.73
CA ALA A 216 -0.97 14.04 -6.98
C ALA A 216 -1.64 15.42 -6.86
N LEU A 217 -1.31 16.31 -7.78
CA LEU A 217 -2.03 17.55 -8.00
C LEU A 217 -3.04 17.36 -9.13
N VAL A 218 -4.32 17.49 -8.84
CA VAL A 218 -5.41 17.40 -9.81
C VAL A 218 -6.10 18.75 -9.96
N SER A 219 -6.81 18.94 -11.05
CA SER A 219 -7.55 20.17 -11.32
C SER A 219 -8.65 20.37 -10.28
N SER A 220 -8.85 21.61 -9.85
CA SER A 220 -10.01 21.97 -9.05
C SER A 220 -11.25 22.01 -9.95
N ARG A 221 -12.38 21.46 -9.48
CA ARG A 221 -13.66 21.62 -10.17
C ARG A 221 -14.14 23.06 -10.06
N GLY A 222 -14.77 23.56 -11.09
CA GLY A 222 -15.40 24.90 -11.09
C GLY A 222 -14.62 25.96 -11.84
N GLY A 223 -13.64 25.60 -12.69
CA GLY A 223 -12.97 26.58 -13.56
C GLY A 223 -11.96 27.48 -12.87
N THR A 224 -11.65 27.22 -11.60
CA THR A 224 -10.52 27.87 -10.92
C THR A 224 -9.22 27.23 -11.39
N THR A 225 -8.18 28.05 -11.55
CA THR A 225 -6.83 27.61 -11.93
C THR A 225 -6.11 26.84 -10.82
N ASP A 226 -6.76 26.66 -9.68
CA ASP A 226 -6.15 26.08 -8.49
C ASP A 226 -6.10 24.56 -8.58
N ALA A 227 -4.91 24.01 -8.50
CA ALA A 227 -4.70 22.59 -8.35
C ALA A 227 -4.90 22.18 -6.89
N ARG A 228 -5.61 21.06 -6.66
CA ARG A 228 -5.74 20.48 -5.33
C ARG A 228 -4.86 19.23 -5.20
N ARG A 229 -4.25 19.07 -4.05
CA ARG A 229 -3.49 17.88 -3.73
C ARG A 229 -4.44 16.77 -3.28
N VAL A 230 -4.28 15.58 -3.86
CA VAL A 230 -5.08 14.40 -3.52
C VAL A 230 -4.17 13.23 -3.18
N GLN A 231 -4.53 12.54 -2.12
CA GLN A 231 -3.99 11.21 -1.83
C GLN A 231 -4.96 10.18 -2.39
N PHE A 232 -4.44 9.16 -3.06
CA PHE A 232 -5.29 8.20 -3.74
C PHE A 232 -4.68 6.79 -3.73
N MET A 233 -5.55 5.80 -3.79
CA MET A 233 -5.22 4.39 -3.93
C MET A 233 -6.06 3.80 -5.05
N PRO A 234 -5.47 3.41 -6.17
CA PRO A 234 -6.18 2.73 -7.24
C PRO A 234 -6.65 1.33 -6.78
N ILE A 235 -7.94 1.05 -6.92
CA ILE A 235 -8.54 -0.26 -6.60
C ILE A 235 -9.09 -0.97 -7.84
N ALA A 236 -9.25 -0.22 -8.95
CA ALA A 236 -9.61 -0.72 -10.26
C ALA A 236 -9.09 0.26 -11.35
N PRO A 237 -9.03 -0.14 -12.62
CA PRO A 237 -8.58 0.74 -13.70
C PRO A 237 -9.42 2.01 -13.85
N ASP A 238 -10.69 1.94 -13.49
CA ASP A 238 -11.68 3.00 -13.58
C ASP A 238 -11.95 3.71 -12.24
N VAL A 239 -11.44 3.17 -11.12
CA VAL A 239 -11.73 3.70 -9.79
C VAL A 239 -10.47 3.74 -8.92
N ALA A 240 -10.21 4.91 -8.34
CA ALA A 240 -9.31 5.10 -7.22
C ALA A 240 -10.08 5.71 -6.04
N VAL A 241 -9.52 5.58 -4.83
CA VAL A 241 -10.14 6.08 -3.60
C VAL A 241 -9.15 6.89 -2.79
N GLY A 242 -9.63 7.83 -2.01
CA GLY A 242 -8.83 8.64 -1.11
C GLY A 242 -9.63 9.10 0.10
N TYR A 243 -8.96 9.71 1.07
CA TYR A 243 -9.62 10.32 2.22
C TYR A 243 -9.77 11.83 2.04
N CYS A 244 -10.81 12.39 2.66
CA CYS A 244 -11.05 13.82 2.73
C CYS A 244 -11.58 14.24 4.12
N ASP A 245 -11.60 15.53 4.38
CA ASP A 245 -12.04 16.07 5.67
C ASP A 245 -13.58 16.13 5.81
N THR A 246 -14.31 16.02 4.70
CA THR A 246 -15.77 16.00 4.69
C THR A 246 -16.27 14.57 4.91
N ARG A 247 -17.06 14.35 5.97
CA ARG A 247 -17.63 13.04 6.28
C ARG A 247 -18.53 12.50 5.17
N GLY A 248 -18.61 11.20 5.06
CA GLY A 248 -19.44 10.51 4.07
C GLY A 248 -18.63 9.98 2.90
N VAL A 249 -19.34 9.52 1.88
CA VAL A 249 -18.75 9.04 0.62
C VAL A 249 -19.08 10.03 -0.48
N HIS A 250 -18.06 10.49 -1.18
CA HIS A 250 -18.16 11.50 -2.23
C HIS A 250 -17.61 10.93 -3.53
N THR A 251 -18.23 11.26 -4.66
CA THR A 251 -17.76 10.83 -5.98
C THR A 251 -17.20 12.03 -6.74
N ASP A 252 -16.01 11.87 -7.29
CA ASP A 252 -15.33 12.84 -8.10
C ASP A 252 -15.00 12.26 -9.47
N HIS A 253 -15.64 12.80 -10.52
CA HIS A 253 -15.39 12.42 -11.91
C HIS A 253 -14.21 13.22 -12.45
N LEU A 254 -13.10 12.55 -12.70
CA LEU A 254 -11.85 13.15 -13.12
C LEU A 254 -11.84 13.48 -14.62
N THR A 255 -10.94 14.38 -15.01
CA THR A 255 -10.55 14.55 -16.41
C THR A 255 -9.48 13.53 -16.81
N ALA A 256 -9.29 13.31 -18.09
CA ALA A 256 -8.19 12.45 -18.60
C ALA A 256 -6.80 12.96 -18.16
N MET A 257 -6.65 14.27 -18.04
CA MET A 257 -5.42 14.90 -17.56
C MET A 257 -5.17 14.62 -16.08
N ASP A 258 -6.21 14.63 -15.25
CA ASP A 258 -6.08 14.32 -13.82
C ASP A 258 -5.68 12.87 -13.60
N VAL A 259 -6.31 11.93 -14.34
CA VAL A 259 -5.89 10.51 -14.31
C VAL A 259 -4.44 10.36 -14.76
N ARG A 260 -4.03 11.11 -15.78
CA ARG A 260 -2.63 11.11 -16.26
C ARG A 260 -1.68 11.59 -15.15
N ARG A 261 -1.97 12.70 -14.47
CA ARG A 261 -1.17 13.25 -13.36
C ARG A 261 -1.08 12.28 -12.18
N MET A 262 -2.19 11.62 -11.83
CA MET A 262 -2.21 10.60 -10.79
C MET A 262 -1.34 9.39 -11.17
N ASN A 263 -1.40 8.94 -12.40
CA ASN A 263 -0.55 7.85 -12.90
C ASN A 263 0.94 8.24 -12.96
N GLU A 264 1.26 9.47 -13.31
CA GLU A 264 2.63 10.00 -13.28
C GLU A 264 3.17 10.07 -11.85
N ALA A 265 2.35 10.51 -10.89
CA ALA A 265 2.71 10.51 -9.49
C ALA A 265 2.97 9.08 -8.97
N MET A 266 2.11 8.11 -9.33
CA MET A 266 2.33 6.70 -9.03
C MET A 266 3.63 6.18 -9.65
N ALA A 267 3.86 6.45 -10.94
CA ALA A 267 5.07 6.01 -11.64
C ALA A 267 6.35 6.65 -11.09
N LYS A 268 6.27 7.91 -10.64
CA LYS A 268 7.38 8.65 -10.07
C LYS A 268 7.91 8.01 -8.79
N GLN A 269 7.02 7.51 -7.94
CA GLN A 269 7.37 6.92 -6.64
C GLN A 269 7.61 5.42 -6.68
N SER A 270 7.19 4.74 -7.76
CA SER A 270 7.22 3.27 -7.84
C SER A 270 8.47 2.74 -8.54
N TYR A 271 9.02 1.66 -8.00
CA TYR A 271 10.05 0.86 -8.66
C TYR A 271 9.45 -0.03 -9.77
N LEU A 272 8.23 -0.52 -9.55
CA LEU A 272 7.47 -1.35 -10.46
C LEU A 272 6.07 -0.76 -10.67
N ILE A 273 5.67 -0.59 -11.94
CA ILE A 273 4.33 -0.16 -12.33
C ILE A 273 3.66 -1.21 -13.20
N ALA A 274 2.34 -1.34 -13.07
CA ALA A 274 1.56 -2.29 -13.86
C ALA A 274 0.15 -1.78 -14.19
N GLY A 275 -0.42 -2.29 -15.29
CA GLY A 275 -1.78 -1.94 -15.69
C GLY A 275 -2.25 -2.75 -16.89
N ARG A 276 -3.47 -2.45 -17.34
CA ARG A 276 -4.11 -3.15 -18.46
C ARG A 276 -3.61 -2.73 -19.84
N SER A 277 -3.02 -1.54 -19.99
CA SER A 277 -2.60 -0.97 -21.26
C SER A 277 -1.09 -0.95 -21.44
N LYS A 278 -0.59 -1.66 -22.47
CA LYS A 278 0.83 -1.65 -22.84
C LYS A 278 1.33 -0.24 -23.16
N ALA A 279 0.58 0.50 -23.96
CA ALA A 279 0.96 1.85 -24.39
C ALA A 279 1.07 2.82 -23.21
N GLN A 280 0.13 2.73 -22.25
CA GLN A 280 0.16 3.54 -21.04
C GLN A 280 1.39 3.25 -20.20
N ILE A 281 1.70 1.98 -19.92
CA ILE A 281 2.88 1.59 -19.15
C ILE A 281 4.16 2.01 -19.86
N ALA A 282 4.26 1.86 -21.19
CA ALA A 282 5.40 2.33 -21.97
C ALA A 282 5.58 3.85 -21.88
N SER A 283 4.51 4.61 -21.90
CA SER A 283 4.55 6.07 -21.73
C SER A 283 5.05 6.46 -20.33
N LEU A 284 4.56 5.77 -19.28
CA LEU A 284 4.90 6.04 -17.90
C LEU A 284 6.30 5.58 -17.49
N SER A 285 6.90 4.63 -18.22
CA SER A 285 8.28 4.19 -17.99
C SER A 285 9.32 5.31 -18.17
N ARG A 286 8.95 6.40 -18.84
CA ARG A 286 9.79 7.60 -19.06
C ARG A 286 9.84 8.52 -17.83
N ILE A 287 8.95 8.36 -16.87
CA ILE A 287 8.87 9.20 -15.68
C ILE A 287 10.07 8.91 -14.78
N PRO A 288 10.85 9.92 -14.38
CA PRO A 288 11.97 9.74 -13.47
C PRO A 288 11.53 9.14 -12.13
N TYR A 289 12.41 8.35 -11.51
CA TYR A 289 12.18 7.83 -10.17
C TYR A 289 12.54 8.92 -9.16
N ASP A 290 11.57 9.27 -8.34
CA ASP A 290 11.74 10.23 -7.26
C ASP A 290 10.75 9.82 -6.15
N PRO A 291 11.11 8.77 -5.37
CA PRO A 291 10.27 8.30 -4.30
C PRO A 291 10.09 9.40 -3.26
N PRO A 292 8.89 9.50 -2.66
CA PRO A 292 8.67 10.45 -1.60
C PRO A 292 9.63 10.14 -0.45
N ASP A 293 10.09 11.21 0.21
CA ASP A 293 10.81 11.07 1.47
C ASP A 293 9.99 10.19 2.43
N ILE A 294 10.62 9.12 2.86
CA ILE A 294 10.08 7.97 3.59
C ILE A 294 9.26 8.38 4.83
N MET A 295 9.56 9.54 5.39
CA MET A 295 8.90 10.09 6.56
C MET A 295 7.55 10.77 6.26
N LYS A 296 7.11 10.83 5.01
CA LYS A 296 5.90 11.55 4.56
C LYS A 296 4.73 10.63 4.19
N GLY A 297 4.56 9.51 4.89
CA GLY A 297 3.46 8.59 4.63
C GLY A 297 2.07 9.16 4.95
N TRP A 298 1.03 8.47 4.50
CA TRP A 298 -0.40 8.75 4.69
C TRP A 298 -0.79 9.09 6.14
N PHE A 299 0.02 8.70 7.10
CA PHE A 299 -0.24 8.83 8.53
C PHE A 299 0.42 10.05 9.18
N LYS A 300 1.22 10.81 8.47
CA LYS A 300 1.64 12.11 8.96
C LYS A 300 0.58 13.15 8.62
N SER A 301 -0.26 13.46 9.60
CA SER A 301 -0.96 14.74 9.58
C SER A 301 0.13 15.80 9.55
N ARG A 302 0.42 16.34 8.40
CA ARG A 302 1.10 17.62 8.30
C ARG A 302 0.04 18.70 8.53
N ASN A 303 0.46 19.82 9.07
CA ASN A 303 -0.27 21.07 9.22
C ASN A 303 -0.85 21.62 7.89
N GLY A 304 -1.30 20.76 7.00
CA GLY A 304 -2.01 21.05 5.78
C GLY A 304 -3.32 20.26 5.78
N ALA A 305 -4.42 20.98 5.83
CA ALA A 305 -5.75 20.42 5.65
C ALA A 305 -5.79 19.51 4.43
N LEU A 306 -6.42 18.31 4.54
CA LEU A 306 -6.80 17.53 3.38
C LEU A 306 -7.79 18.37 2.55
N PRO A 307 -7.83 18.20 1.23
CA PRO A 307 -8.79 18.91 0.40
C PRO A 307 -10.21 18.60 0.89
N ALA A 308 -11.01 19.64 1.09
CA ALA A 308 -12.44 19.47 1.32
C ALA A 308 -13.04 18.74 0.11
N CYS A 309 -13.92 17.77 0.35
CA CYS A 309 -14.76 17.24 -0.70
C CYS A 309 -15.71 18.34 -1.13
N LEU A 310 -15.75 18.63 -2.41
CA LEU A 310 -16.76 19.53 -2.96
C LEU A 310 -18.15 18.86 -2.82
N PRO A 311 -19.20 19.61 -2.49
CA PRO A 311 -20.56 19.13 -2.39
C PRO A 311 -21.09 18.56 -3.69
#